data_4d6ce09df0c185d40e16950f049700a2
#
_entry.id   4d6ce09df0c185d40e16950f049700a2
#
_cell.length_a   1.000
_cell.length_b   1.000
_cell.length_c   1.000
_cell.angle_alpha   90.00
_cell.angle_beta   90.00
_cell.angle_gamma   90.00
#
_symmetry.space_group_name_H-M   'P 1'
#
loop_
_entity.id
_entity.type
_entity.pdbx_description
1 polymer ?
#
loop_
_entity_poly.entity_id
_entity_poly.type
_entity_poly.pdbx_seq_one_letter_code
_entity_poly.pdbx_strand_id
1 'polypeptide(L)'
;HMTLAAFASTDQRTNDVYQMAQLVFVVGHVALKQMVHLELVEREFKRRKAMRDDAAQQNSGASKPATASELDQVAEQAEDDIGETMAWVRDRELLYGPESLLALYGNVVPFICSNTRQYPDIFLQRAAALTLCKFMCISAEYCEANLGLLLHLLRTSKDAVVRANAVIGLGDVAVCFGCLLYTSDAADERSS
;
A
#
# COMPACT_ATOMS: atom_id res chain seq x y z
N HIS A 1 0.49 31.06 39.73
CA HIS A 1 -0.55 30.07 39.35
C HIS A 1 -0.75 29.90 37.84
N MET A 2 -0.38 30.90 37.00
CA MET A 2 -0.52 30.80 35.53
C MET A 2 0.56 29.90 34.83
N THR A 3 1.75 29.79 35.43
CA THR A 3 2.87 29.04 34.79
C THR A 3 2.71 27.52 34.81
N LEU A 4 2.18 26.96 35.89
CA LEU A 4 1.99 25.50 36.02
C LEU A 4 0.90 24.95 35.09
N ALA A 5 -0.20 25.68 34.86
CA ALA A 5 -1.25 25.29 33.94
C ALA A 5 -0.77 25.32 32.47
N ALA A 6 0.08 26.27 32.10
CA ALA A 6 0.68 26.35 30.77
C ALA A 6 1.67 25.20 30.52
N PHE A 7 2.46 24.81 31.53
CA PHE A 7 3.36 23.64 31.43
C PHE A 7 2.58 22.33 31.30
N ALA A 8 1.52 22.13 32.10
CA ALA A 8 0.68 20.91 32.00
C ALA A 8 -0.03 20.81 30.65
N SER A 9 -0.50 21.91 30.08
CA SER A 9 -1.15 21.91 28.75
C SER A 9 -0.14 21.68 27.61
N THR A 10 1.11 22.08 27.76
CA THR A 10 2.18 21.84 26.77
C THR A 10 2.60 20.38 26.81
N ASP A 11 2.75 19.79 27.99
CA ASP A 11 3.13 18.38 28.17
C ASP A 11 2.03 17.44 27.63
N GLN A 12 0.77 17.76 27.88
CA GLN A 12 -0.38 17.03 27.30
C GLN A 12 -0.36 17.08 25.77
N ARG A 13 -0.17 18.25 25.16
CA ARG A 13 -0.07 18.39 23.70
C ARG A 13 1.08 17.61 23.09
N THR A 14 2.23 17.62 23.72
CA THR A 14 3.42 16.89 23.27
C THR A 14 3.15 15.38 23.30
N ASN A 15 2.51 14.91 24.37
CA ASN A 15 2.12 13.52 24.50
C ASN A 15 1.09 13.10 23.44
N ASP A 16 0.08 13.93 23.16
CA ASP A 16 -0.95 13.65 22.15
C ASP A 16 -0.33 13.56 20.73
N VAL A 17 0.60 14.44 20.38
CA VAL A 17 1.30 14.42 19.10
C VAL A 17 2.19 13.18 18.97
N TYR A 18 2.86 12.79 20.04
CA TYR A 18 3.68 11.58 20.06
C TYR A 18 2.83 10.32 19.89
N GLN A 19 1.69 10.22 20.57
CA GLN A 19 0.73 9.13 20.40
C GLN A 19 0.18 9.08 18.97
N MET A 20 -0.10 10.23 18.37
CA MET A 20 -0.52 10.32 16.96
C MET A 20 0.57 9.83 16.02
N ALA A 21 1.84 10.16 16.26
CA ALA A 21 2.96 9.67 15.47
C ALA A 21 3.09 8.13 15.56
N GLN A 22 2.95 7.58 16.77
CA GLN A 22 2.93 6.12 16.97
C GLN A 22 1.77 5.47 16.24
N LEU A 23 0.56 6.02 16.34
CA LEU A 23 -0.62 5.51 15.66
C LEU A 23 -0.42 5.49 14.13
N VAL A 24 0.03 6.59 13.55
CA VAL A 24 0.30 6.70 12.11
C VAL A 24 1.35 5.67 11.68
N PHE A 25 2.41 5.49 12.45
CA PHE A 25 3.44 4.47 12.18
C PHE A 25 2.87 3.04 12.20
N VAL A 26 2.06 2.71 13.22
CA VAL A 26 1.42 1.39 13.36
C VAL A 26 0.46 1.13 12.21
N VAL A 27 -0.37 2.10 11.87
CA VAL A 27 -1.32 2.01 10.74
C VAL A 27 -0.59 1.67 9.43
N GLY A 28 0.52 2.36 9.13
CA GLY A 28 1.33 2.04 7.96
C GLY A 28 1.93 0.63 8.00
N HIS A 29 2.29 0.14 9.19
CA HIS A 29 2.80 -1.22 9.34
C HIS A 29 1.70 -2.27 9.16
N VAL A 30 0.52 -2.03 9.71
CA VAL A 30 -0.66 -2.89 9.53
C VAL A 30 -1.01 -3.00 8.05
N ALA A 31 -1.00 -1.89 7.31
CA ALA A 31 -1.28 -1.86 5.89
C ALA A 31 -0.34 -2.77 5.08
N LEU A 32 0.98 -2.70 5.33
CA LEU A 32 1.95 -3.63 4.71
C LEU A 32 1.69 -5.08 5.09
N LYS A 33 1.33 -5.36 6.36
CA LYS A 33 1.02 -6.72 6.79
C LYS A 33 -0.24 -7.28 6.14
N GLN A 34 -1.23 -6.44 5.88
CA GLN A 34 -2.42 -6.84 5.12
C GLN A 34 -2.04 -7.19 3.67
N MET A 35 -1.20 -6.40 3.01
CA MET A 35 -0.70 -6.70 1.67
C MET A 35 0.03 -8.06 1.63
N VAL A 36 0.99 -8.27 2.56
CA VAL A 36 1.71 -9.56 2.66
C VAL A 36 0.75 -10.71 2.93
N HIS A 37 -0.29 -10.48 3.74
CA HIS A 37 -1.31 -11.51 3.99
C HIS A 37 -2.08 -11.88 2.73
N LEU A 38 -2.49 -10.91 1.92
CA LEU A 38 -3.16 -11.15 0.65
C LEU A 38 -2.28 -11.96 -0.32
N GLU A 39 -0.99 -11.63 -0.42
CA GLU A 39 -0.04 -12.38 -1.24
C GLU A 39 0.14 -13.83 -0.76
N LEU A 40 0.15 -14.07 0.55
CA LEU A 40 0.20 -15.42 1.11
C LEU A 40 -1.06 -16.20 0.81
N VAL A 41 -2.23 -15.57 0.89
CA VAL A 41 -3.52 -16.18 0.55
C VAL A 41 -3.54 -16.55 -0.93
N GLU A 42 -3.18 -15.65 -1.82
CA GLU A 42 -3.10 -15.90 -3.27
C GLU A 42 -2.16 -17.09 -3.59
N ARG A 43 -0.97 -17.07 -2.99
CA ARG A 43 0.01 -18.17 -3.16
C ARG A 43 -0.54 -19.52 -2.68
N GLU A 44 -1.25 -19.53 -1.56
CA GLU A 44 -1.85 -20.76 -1.04
C GLU A 44 -2.98 -21.26 -1.93
N PHE A 45 -3.80 -20.38 -2.50
CA PHE A 45 -4.81 -20.77 -3.50
C PHE A 45 -4.17 -21.40 -4.73
N LYS A 46 -3.14 -20.77 -5.31
CA LYS A 46 -2.40 -21.30 -6.47
C LYS A 46 -1.79 -22.67 -6.16
N ARG A 47 -1.19 -22.84 -4.96
CA ARG A 47 -0.63 -24.11 -4.52
C ARG A 47 -1.69 -25.21 -4.40
N ARG A 48 -2.84 -24.92 -3.79
CA ARG A 48 -3.94 -25.90 -3.63
C ARG A 48 -4.52 -26.32 -4.97
N LYS A 49 -4.62 -25.38 -5.90
CA LYS A 49 -5.08 -25.67 -7.24
C LYS A 49 -4.12 -26.62 -7.94
N ALA A 50 -2.82 -26.30 -8.02
CA ALA A 50 -1.82 -27.16 -8.62
C ALA A 50 -1.86 -28.60 -8.07
N MET A 51 -2.02 -28.76 -6.75
CA MET A 51 -2.14 -30.08 -6.13
C MET A 51 -3.41 -30.85 -6.55
N ARG A 52 -4.54 -30.15 -6.79
CA ARG A 52 -5.77 -30.78 -7.29
C ARG A 52 -5.61 -31.23 -8.75
N ASP A 53 -4.97 -30.40 -9.57
CA ASP A 53 -4.75 -30.67 -10.98
C ASP A 53 -3.80 -31.87 -11.17
N ASP A 54 -2.72 -31.93 -10.38
CA ASP A 54 -1.82 -33.10 -10.34
C ASP A 54 -2.53 -34.37 -9.89
N ALA A 55 -3.41 -34.31 -8.90
CA ALA A 55 -4.19 -35.44 -8.43
C ALA A 55 -5.22 -35.91 -9.47
N ALA A 56 -5.83 -34.98 -10.21
CA ALA A 56 -6.75 -35.30 -11.31
C ALA A 56 -6.03 -35.97 -12.49
N GLN A 57 -4.82 -35.53 -12.84
CA GLN A 57 -3.99 -36.11 -13.89
C GLN A 57 -3.52 -37.54 -13.53
N GLN A 58 -3.17 -37.80 -12.28
CA GLN A 58 -2.77 -39.15 -11.82
C GLN A 58 -3.91 -40.13 -11.82
N ASN A 59 -5.15 -39.70 -11.62
CA ASN A 59 -6.34 -40.56 -11.66
C ASN A 59 -6.88 -40.79 -13.06
N SER A 60 -6.46 -40.05 -14.10
CA SER A 60 -6.90 -40.14 -15.47
C SER A 60 -6.06 -41.07 -16.36
N GLY A 61 -5.38 -42.07 -15.79
CA GLY A 61 -4.51 -43.03 -16.48
C GLY A 61 -5.18 -43.93 -17.53
N ALA A 62 -6.41 -43.66 -18.00
CA ALA A 62 -7.06 -44.34 -19.12
C ALA A 62 -8.02 -43.38 -19.83
N SER A 63 -7.69 -43.07 -21.11
CA SER A 63 -8.50 -42.35 -22.12
C SER A 63 -8.85 -40.91 -21.80
N LYS A 64 -8.23 -39.96 -22.54
CA LYS A 64 -8.64 -38.56 -22.62
C LYS A 64 -10.03 -38.45 -23.25
N PRO A 65 -11.10 -38.14 -22.55
CA PRO A 65 -12.31 -37.61 -23.16
C PRO A 65 -12.13 -36.14 -23.50
N ALA A 66 -12.82 -35.66 -24.53
CA ALA A 66 -12.79 -34.25 -24.98
C ALA A 66 -13.20 -33.23 -23.89
N THR A 67 -13.76 -33.70 -22.78
CA THR A 67 -14.11 -32.92 -21.58
C THR A 67 -12.91 -32.45 -20.75
N ALA A 68 -11.70 -32.98 -20.94
CA ALA A 68 -10.49 -32.56 -20.23
C ALA A 68 -10.08 -31.11 -20.64
N SER A 69 -10.32 -30.72 -21.90
CA SER A 69 -10.03 -29.37 -22.40
C SER A 69 -10.96 -28.31 -21.82
N GLU A 70 -12.21 -28.64 -21.54
CA GLU A 70 -13.17 -27.73 -20.93
C GLU A 70 -12.88 -27.53 -19.42
N LEU A 71 -12.45 -28.59 -18.73
CA LEU A 71 -12.04 -28.50 -17.32
C LEU A 71 -10.76 -27.71 -17.14
N ASP A 72 -9.79 -27.83 -18.04
CA ASP A 72 -8.56 -27.01 -18.02
C ASP A 72 -8.88 -25.57 -18.28
N GLN A 73 -9.77 -25.23 -19.21
CA GLN A 73 -10.19 -23.84 -19.45
C GLN A 73 -10.92 -23.22 -18.25
N VAL A 74 -11.82 -23.97 -17.60
CA VAL A 74 -12.52 -23.50 -16.38
C VAL A 74 -11.55 -23.32 -15.22
N ALA A 75 -10.52 -24.17 -15.14
CA ALA A 75 -9.50 -24.05 -14.11
C ALA A 75 -8.60 -22.82 -14.32
N GLU A 76 -8.24 -22.52 -15.57
CA GLU A 76 -7.45 -21.34 -15.95
C GLU A 76 -8.24 -20.05 -15.69
N GLN A 77 -9.52 -19.99 -16.05
CA GLN A 77 -10.40 -18.87 -15.73
C GLN A 77 -10.52 -18.62 -14.21
N ALA A 78 -10.64 -19.68 -13.40
CA ALA A 78 -10.72 -19.53 -11.94
C ALA A 78 -9.43 -18.97 -11.32
N GLU A 79 -8.27 -19.12 -11.97
CA GLU A 79 -6.99 -18.56 -11.52
C GLU A 79 -6.88 -17.08 -11.83
N ASP A 80 -7.32 -16.68 -13.01
CA ASP A 80 -7.41 -15.29 -13.41
C ASP A 80 -8.40 -14.55 -12.51
N ASP A 81 -9.57 -15.13 -12.21
CA ASP A 81 -10.59 -14.57 -11.32
C ASP A 81 -10.05 -14.34 -9.89
N ILE A 82 -9.22 -15.26 -9.37
CA ILE A 82 -8.61 -15.08 -8.03
C ILE A 82 -7.58 -13.96 -8.07
N GLY A 83 -6.74 -13.92 -9.09
CA GLY A 83 -5.74 -12.87 -9.29
C GLY A 83 -6.38 -11.49 -9.38
N GLU A 84 -7.42 -11.36 -10.20
CA GLU A 84 -8.20 -10.13 -10.34
C GLU A 84 -8.90 -9.73 -9.03
N THR A 85 -9.49 -10.69 -8.32
CA THR A 85 -10.14 -10.43 -7.03
C THR A 85 -9.14 -9.92 -5.99
N MET A 86 -7.94 -10.53 -5.91
CA MET A 86 -6.90 -10.11 -4.97
C MET A 86 -6.35 -8.72 -5.34
N ALA A 87 -6.16 -8.45 -6.63
CA ALA A 87 -5.78 -7.13 -7.12
C ALA A 87 -6.84 -6.08 -6.77
N TRP A 88 -8.12 -6.39 -6.99
CA TRP A 88 -9.24 -5.52 -6.66
C TRP A 88 -9.31 -5.22 -5.15
N VAL A 89 -9.17 -6.24 -4.29
CA VAL A 89 -9.13 -6.05 -2.82
C VAL A 89 -7.98 -5.14 -2.43
N ARG A 90 -6.79 -5.35 -2.99
CA ARG A 90 -5.62 -4.53 -2.71
C ARG A 90 -5.81 -3.09 -3.16
N ASP A 91 -6.27 -2.88 -4.38
CA ASP A 91 -6.31 -1.56 -5.00
C ASP A 91 -7.55 -0.76 -4.59
N ARG A 92 -8.67 -1.41 -4.27
CA ARG A 92 -9.95 -0.74 -4.01
C ARG A 92 -10.46 -0.88 -2.57
N GLU A 93 -10.22 -2.03 -1.91
CA GLU A 93 -10.80 -2.24 -0.59
C GLU A 93 -9.90 -1.77 0.55
N LEU A 94 -8.60 -2.03 0.49
CA LEU A 94 -7.72 -1.75 1.62
C LEU A 94 -7.65 -0.27 2.00
N LEU A 95 -7.52 0.62 1.00
CA LEU A 95 -7.36 2.06 1.23
C LEU A 95 -8.61 2.90 0.91
N TYR A 96 -9.61 2.33 0.24
CA TYR A 96 -10.80 3.05 -0.20
C TYR A 96 -12.11 2.39 0.22
N GLY A 97 -12.08 1.15 0.67
CA GLY A 97 -13.29 0.42 1.06
C GLY A 97 -14.00 1.05 2.26
N PRO A 98 -15.33 1.15 2.23
CA PRO A 98 -16.11 1.81 3.28
C PRO A 98 -16.00 1.14 4.64
N GLU A 99 -15.71 -0.16 4.67
CA GLU A 99 -15.54 -0.95 5.89
C GLU A 99 -14.06 -1.04 6.34
N SER A 100 -13.14 -0.48 5.57
CA SER A 100 -11.71 -0.55 5.88
C SER A 100 -11.30 0.51 6.90
N LEU A 101 -10.70 0.07 8.01
CA LEU A 101 -10.10 0.98 8.98
C LEU A 101 -8.92 1.76 8.38
N LEU A 102 -8.22 1.20 7.39
CA LEU A 102 -7.09 1.86 6.73
C LEU A 102 -7.55 3.02 5.85
N ALA A 103 -8.76 2.94 5.26
CA ALA A 103 -9.33 4.01 4.44
C ALA A 103 -9.51 5.32 5.21
N LEU A 104 -9.75 5.27 6.53
CA LEU A 104 -9.80 6.46 7.37
C LEU A 104 -8.48 7.24 7.36
N TYR A 105 -7.36 6.55 7.22
CA TYR A 105 -6.02 7.15 7.23
C TYR A 105 -5.52 7.49 5.82
N GLY A 106 -6.18 6.99 4.78
CA GLY A 106 -5.83 7.22 3.38
C GLY A 106 -5.68 8.71 3.03
N ASN A 107 -6.57 9.55 3.56
CA ASN A 107 -6.53 10.99 3.37
C ASN A 107 -5.80 11.73 4.50
N VAL A 108 -5.79 11.19 5.73
CA VAL A 108 -5.16 11.83 6.89
C VAL A 108 -3.65 11.90 6.74
N VAL A 109 -3.02 10.83 6.23
CA VAL A 109 -1.56 10.75 6.06
C VAL A 109 -1.04 11.80 5.06
N PRO A 110 -1.56 11.90 3.82
CA PRO A 110 -1.16 12.95 2.90
C PRO A 110 -1.46 14.36 3.44
N PHE A 111 -2.56 14.53 4.17
CA PHE A 111 -2.91 15.81 4.78
C PHE A 111 -1.87 16.27 5.81
N ILE A 112 -1.38 15.36 6.68
CA ILE A 112 -0.30 15.68 7.62
C ILE A 112 0.98 16.04 6.86
N CYS A 113 1.34 15.28 5.83
CA CYS A 113 2.52 15.52 5.01
C CYS A 113 2.49 16.88 4.29
N SER A 114 1.31 17.28 3.80
CA SER A 114 1.13 18.53 3.07
C SER A 114 1.10 19.77 3.98
N ASN A 115 0.68 19.61 5.24
CA ASN A 115 0.43 20.70 6.16
C ASN A 115 1.48 20.79 7.27
N THR A 116 2.76 20.86 6.90
CA THR A 116 3.90 20.91 7.84
C THR A 116 3.85 22.09 8.81
N ARG A 117 3.17 23.19 8.47
CA ARG A 117 2.98 24.34 9.35
C ARG A 117 1.97 24.06 10.47
N GLN A 118 0.93 23.28 10.17
CA GLN A 118 -0.10 22.88 11.13
C GLN A 118 0.37 21.72 12.01
N TYR A 119 1.17 20.82 11.43
CA TYR A 119 1.76 19.64 12.08
C TYR A 119 3.29 19.74 12.08
N PRO A 120 3.89 20.66 12.85
CA PRO A 120 5.32 20.93 12.79
C PRO A 120 6.19 19.88 13.51
N ASP A 121 5.58 18.93 14.22
CA ASP A 121 6.32 17.92 14.96
C ASP A 121 7.09 16.99 14.03
N ILE A 122 8.38 16.83 14.31
CA ILE A 122 9.30 16.10 13.47
C ILE A 122 9.03 14.59 13.48
N PHE A 123 8.61 14.03 14.62
CA PHE A 123 8.34 12.59 14.73
C PHE A 123 7.07 12.24 13.98
N LEU A 124 6.04 13.11 14.07
CA LEU A 124 4.82 12.95 13.31
C LEU A 124 5.06 13.05 11.79
N GLN A 125 5.87 14.01 11.35
CA GLN A 125 6.23 14.18 9.95
C GLN A 125 7.02 12.98 9.41
N ARG A 126 7.97 12.44 10.18
CA ARG A 126 8.71 11.23 9.82
C ARG A 126 7.80 10.01 9.71
N ALA A 127 6.92 9.82 10.70
CA ALA A 127 5.95 8.73 10.69
C ALA A 127 4.97 8.83 9.52
N ALA A 128 4.45 10.03 9.24
CA ALA A 128 3.52 10.27 8.14
C ALA A 128 4.19 10.03 6.77
N ALA A 129 5.39 10.54 6.55
CA ALA A 129 6.13 10.32 5.29
C ALA A 129 6.41 8.82 5.06
N LEU A 130 6.83 8.09 6.09
CA LEU A 130 7.05 6.66 6.01
C LEU A 130 5.76 5.88 5.72
N THR A 131 4.65 6.28 6.36
CA THR A 131 3.35 5.64 6.15
C THR A 131 2.78 5.96 4.78
N LEU A 132 2.99 7.18 4.28
CA LEU A 132 2.65 7.55 2.90
C LEU A 132 3.32 6.60 1.90
N CYS A 133 4.63 6.37 2.02
CA CYS A 133 5.37 5.43 1.18
C CYS A 133 4.79 4.01 1.23
N LYS A 134 4.46 3.53 2.44
CA LYS A 134 3.85 2.20 2.62
C LYS A 134 2.48 2.09 1.95
N PHE A 135 1.65 3.11 2.05
CA PHE A 135 0.34 3.15 1.40
C PHE A 135 0.47 3.18 -0.13
N MET A 136 1.45 3.93 -0.64
CA MET A 136 1.74 3.98 -2.07
C MET A 136 2.15 2.62 -2.65
N CYS A 137 2.78 1.75 -1.87
CA CYS A 137 3.11 0.39 -2.31
C CYS A 137 1.90 -0.56 -2.38
N ILE A 138 0.77 -0.19 -1.76
CA ILE A 138 -0.42 -1.05 -1.71
C ILE A 138 -1.27 -0.89 -2.97
N SER A 139 -1.55 0.35 -3.38
CA SER A 139 -2.45 0.67 -4.49
C SER A 139 -1.76 1.57 -5.51
N ALA A 140 -1.85 1.17 -6.78
CA ALA A 140 -1.34 1.95 -7.91
C ALA A 140 -2.04 3.32 -8.00
N GLU A 141 -3.36 3.35 -7.84
CA GLU A 141 -4.15 4.59 -7.85
C GLU A 141 -3.72 5.54 -6.71
N TYR A 142 -3.49 4.98 -5.51
CA TYR A 142 -3.00 5.79 -4.39
C TYR A 142 -1.58 6.31 -4.64
N CYS A 143 -0.74 5.50 -5.28
CA CYS A 143 0.60 5.91 -5.69
C CYS A 143 0.57 7.08 -6.67
N GLU A 144 -0.19 6.98 -7.74
CA GLU A 144 -0.34 8.06 -8.74
C GLU A 144 -0.84 9.35 -8.11
N ALA A 145 -1.88 9.26 -7.28
CA ALA A 145 -2.45 10.42 -6.59
C ALA A 145 -1.48 11.13 -5.65
N ASN A 146 -0.50 10.43 -5.09
CA ASN A 146 0.40 10.96 -4.05
C ASN A 146 1.86 11.07 -4.48
N LEU A 147 2.22 10.66 -5.70
CA LEU A 147 3.60 10.71 -6.20
C LEU A 147 4.15 12.13 -6.20
N GLY A 148 3.35 13.09 -6.66
CA GLY A 148 3.70 14.51 -6.63
C GLY A 148 4.01 15.03 -5.22
N LEU A 149 3.26 14.60 -4.21
CA LEU A 149 3.50 14.94 -2.81
C LEU A 149 4.81 14.33 -2.31
N LEU A 150 5.08 13.06 -2.62
CA LEU A 150 6.31 12.39 -2.21
C LEU A 150 7.54 13.08 -2.81
N LEU A 151 7.51 13.43 -4.10
CA LEU A 151 8.56 14.20 -4.76
C LEU A 151 8.72 15.60 -4.17
N HIS A 152 7.62 16.25 -3.78
CA HIS A 152 7.67 17.53 -3.09
C HIS A 152 8.37 17.40 -1.73
N LEU A 153 8.04 16.40 -0.93
CA LEU A 153 8.70 16.12 0.36
C LEU A 153 10.20 15.88 0.19
N LEU A 154 10.59 15.10 -0.81
CA LEU A 154 11.99 14.85 -1.12
C LEU A 154 12.76 16.14 -1.41
N ARG A 155 12.17 17.07 -2.17
CA ARG A 155 12.81 18.32 -2.60
C ARG A 155 12.84 19.39 -1.51
N THR A 156 11.79 19.48 -0.68
CA THR A 156 11.54 20.63 0.19
C THR A 156 11.74 20.36 1.67
N SER A 157 11.66 19.09 2.10
CA SER A 157 11.82 18.77 3.52
C SER A 157 13.24 19.11 4.01
N LYS A 158 13.31 19.81 5.14
CA LYS A 158 14.57 20.10 5.83
C LYS A 158 15.09 18.89 6.61
N ASP A 159 14.22 17.98 6.99
CA ASP A 159 14.58 16.78 7.74
C ASP A 159 15.18 15.69 6.85
N ALA A 160 16.38 15.24 7.20
CA ALA A 160 17.09 14.23 6.42
C ALA A 160 16.40 12.86 6.46
N VAL A 161 15.70 12.53 7.57
CA VAL A 161 14.99 11.25 7.70
C VAL A 161 13.76 11.23 6.81
N VAL A 162 13.01 12.33 6.73
CA VAL A 162 11.88 12.45 5.77
C VAL A 162 12.35 12.27 4.34
N ARG A 163 13.47 12.90 3.95
CA ARG A 163 14.04 12.74 2.61
C ARG A 163 14.53 11.31 2.35
N ALA A 164 15.18 10.69 3.33
CA ALA A 164 15.62 9.29 3.23
C ALA A 164 14.43 8.34 3.07
N ASN A 165 13.37 8.51 3.86
CA ASN A 165 12.14 7.73 3.72
C ASN A 165 11.51 7.92 2.32
N ALA A 166 11.53 9.15 1.78
CA ALA A 166 11.02 9.41 0.44
C ALA A 166 11.83 8.70 -0.66
N VAL A 167 13.17 8.68 -0.55
CA VAL A 167 14.04 7.96 -1.51
C VAL A 167 13.79 6.45 -1.44
N ILE A 168 13.74 5.89 -0.22
CA ILE A 168 13.45 4.46 -0.03
C ILE A 168 12.07 4.13 -0.58
N GLY A 169 11.05 4.94 -0.23
CA GLY A 169 9.69 4.75 -0.72
C GLY A 169 9.56 4.81 -2.23
N LEU A 170 10.30 5.70 -2.92
CA LEU A 170 10.36 5.72 -4.38
C LEU A 170 10.96 4.43 -4.95
N GLY A 171 12.01 3.90 -4.30
CA GLY A 171 12.59 2.61 -4.66
C GLY A 171 11.60 1.46 -4.50
N ASP A 172 10.88 1.42 -3.36
CA ASP A 172 9.86 0.40 -3.09
C ASP A 172 8.70 0.47 -4.09
N VAL A 173 8.20 1.68 -4.39
CA VAL A 173 7.18 1.91 -5.42
C VAL A 173 7.64 1.47 -6.81
N ALA A 174 8.90 1.75 -7.16
CA ALA A 174 9.47 1.31 -8.43
C ALA A 174 9.54 -0.23 -8.54
N VAL A 175 9.76 -0.92 -7.44
CA VAL A 175 9.70 -2.40 -7.40
C VAL A 175 8.27 -2.91 -7.51
N CYS A 176 7.32 -2.27 -6.81
CA CYS A 176 5.91 -2.68 -6.82
C CYS A 176 5.22 -2.42 -8.17
N PHE A 177 5.56 -1.30 -8.81
CA PHE A 177 4.84 -0.78 -9.99
C PHE A 177 5.78 -0.32 -11.11
N GLY A 178 6.91 -0.98 -11.30
CA GLY A 178 7.96 -0.57 -12.25
C GLY A 178 7.47 -0.27 -13.67
N CYS A 179 6.39 -0.91 -14.12
CA CYS A 179 5.77 -0.63 -15.41
C CYS A 179 5.05 0.73 -15.46
N LEU A 180 4.46 1.19 -14.34
CA LEU A 180 3.66 2.42 -14.30
C LEU A 180 4.51 3.68 -14.37
N LEU A 181 5.72 3.64 -13.82
CA LEU A 181 6.65 4.78 -13.85
C LEU A 181 7.21 5.03 -15.28
N TYR A 182 7.36 3.97 -16.09
CA TYR A 182 7.80 4.08 -17.47
C TYR A 182 6.71 4.60 -18.42
N THR A 183 5.44 4.34 -18.16
CA THR A 183 4.35 4.77 -19.05
C THR A 183 3.99 6.24 -18.89
N SER A 184 4.19 6.82 -17.71
CA SER A 184 3.94 8.24 -17.45
C SER A 184 4.93 9.15 -18.21
N ASP A 185 6.23 8.78 -18.27
CA ASP A 185 7.26 9.55 -19.00
C ASP A 185 7.04 9.50 -20.52
N ALA A 186 6.59 8.36 -21.05
CA ALA A 186 6.35 8.20 -22.48
C ALA A 186 5.08 8.95 -22.98
N ALA A 187 4.16 9.32 -22.10
CA ALA A 187 2.99 10.11 -22.44
C ALA A 187 3.31 11.61 -22.55
N ASP A 188 4.23 12.13 -21.74
CA ASP A 188 4.65 13.54 -21.75
C ASP A 188 5.54 13.88 -22.96
N GLU A 189 6.37 12.95 -23.43
CA GLU A 189 7.19 13.16 -24.64
C GLU A 189 6.40 13.20 -25.95
N ARG A 190 5.15 12.68 -25.97
CA ARG A 190 4.27 12.74 -27.16
C ARG A 190 3.44 14.00 -27.24
N SER A 191 3.47 14.84 -26.22
CA SER A 191 2.67 16.08 -26.13
C SER A 191 3.53 17.35 -26.37
N SER A 192 4.81 17.18 -26.70
CA SER A 192 5.74 18.24 -27.09
C SER A 192 6.05 18.12 -28.58
#